data_b278fd61afc32aa17c6e8f7cea69d754
#
_entry.id   b278fd61afc32aa17c6e8f7cea69d754
#
_cell.length_a   1.000
_cell.length_b   1.000
_cell.length_c   1.000
_cell.angle_alpha   90.00
_cell.angle_beta   90.00
_cell.angle_gamma   90.00
#
_symmetry.space_group_name_H-M   'P 1'
#
loop_
_entity.id
_entity.type
_entity.pdbx_description
1 polymer ?
#
loop_
_entity_poly.entity_id
_entity_poly.type
_entity_poly.pdbx_seq_one_letter_code
_entity_poly.pdbx_strand_id
1 'polypeptide(L)'
;MSYVLIISLVIIAGLFLHHRYSAPHAMKEFGNISEDKMDSQWVLDIREYQDALRRPSIAAINVPLAYLKRHYPKEMPKELILVANDRVEVNLACRFLERKGYAVIGYQMCPADLRKGEGPCQNGAIHEPCKSTS
;
A
#
# COMPACT_ATOMS: atom_id res chain seq x y z
N MET A 1 45.90 -10.27 4.22
CA MET A 1 45.06 -9.39 5.06
C MET A 1 44.09 -8.52 4.24
N SER A 2 44.53 -7.91 3.16
CA SER A 2 43.67 -6.99 2.36
C SER A 2 42.46 -7.69 1.71
N TYR A 3 42.56 -8.94 1.28
CA TYR A 3 41.44 -9.66 0.66
C TYR A 3 40.28 -9.94 1.63
N VAL A 4 40.59 -10.21 2.89
CA VAL A 4 39.57 -10.45 3.92
C VAL A 4 38.72 -9.17 4.16
N LEU A 5 39.35 -8.03 4.16
CA LEU A 5 38.66 -6.76 4.31
C LEU A 5 37.74 -6.44 3.10
N ILE A 6 38.21 -6.73 1.89
CA ILE A 6 37.42 -6.53 0.67
C ILE A 6 36.22 -7.46 0.66
N ILE A 7 36.38 -8.74 0.99
CA ILE A 7 35.30 -9.72 1.05
C ILE A 7 34.27 -9.32 2.10
N SER A 8 34.70 -8.89 3.29
CA SER A 8 33.77 -8.45 4.34
C SER A 8 32.98 -7.22 3.92
N LEU A 9 33.62 -6.26 3.23
CA LEU A 9 32.94 -5.07 2.72
C LEU A 9 31.88 -5.42 1.67
N VAL A 10 32.18 -6.34 0.76
CA VAL A 10 31.24 -6.80 -0.28
C VAL A 10 30.04 -7.51 0.35
N ILE A 11 30.28 -8.36 1.35
CA ILE A 11 29.19 -9.05 2.08
C ILE A 11 28.30 -8.05 2.81
N ILE A 12 28.89 -7.10 3.52
CA ILE A 12 28.13 -6.06 4.24
C ILE A 12 27.32 -5.19 3.26
N ALA A 13 27.93 -4.77 2.15
CA ALA A 13 27.24 -4.02 1.12
C ALA A 13 26.10 -4.84 0.47
N GLY A 14 26.35 -6.11 0.19
CA GLY A 14 25.33 -7.04 -0.33
C GLY A 14 24.16 -7.24 0.63
N LEU A 15 24.44 -7.46 1.92
CA LEU A 15 23.41 -7.56 2.95
C LEU A 15 22.63 -6.25 3.12
N PHE A 16 23.32 -5.12 3.08
CA PHE A 16 22.70 -3.81 3.18
C PHE A 16 21.78 -3.52 2.00
N LEU A 17 22.24 -3.81 0.78
CA LEU A 17 21.43 -3.70 -0.44
C LEU A 17 20.26 -4.68 -0.40
N HIS A 18 20.50 -5.94 -0.01
CA HIS A 18 19.44 -6.93 0.12
C HIS A 18 18.38 -6.47 1.11
N HIS A 19 18.77 -5.98 2.28
CA HIS A 19 17.83 -5.43 3.28
C HIS A 19 17.09 -4.19 2.77
N ARG A 20 17.77 -3.35 1.99
CA ARG A 20 17.17 -2.12 1.44
C ARG A 20 16.23 -2.40 0.27
N TYR A 21 16.53 -3.39 -0.56
CA TYR A 21 15.75 -3.74 -1.77
C TYR A 21 14.84 -4.95 -1.59
N SER A 22 14.93 -5.67 -0.47
CA SER A 22 13.94 -6.70 -0.16
C SER A 22 12.57 -6.02 -0.07
N ALA A 23 11.80 -6.20 -1.14
CA ALA A 23 10.40 -5.82 -1.14
C ALA A 23 9.69 -6.56 -0.01
N PRO A 24 8.75 -5.95 0.71
CA PRO A 24 7.93 -6.67 1.66
C PRO A 24 7.24 -7.83 0.93
N HIS A 25 7.74 -9.04 1.18
CA HIS A 25 7.23 -10.27 0.59
C HIS A 25 6.12 -10.78 1.50
N ALA A 26 5.04 -11.09 0.92
CA ALA A 26 3.85 -11.80 1.37
C ALA A 26 2.61 -10.92 1.37
N MET A 27 2.21 -10.57 0.18
CA MET A 27 0.83 -10.15 -0.05
C MET A 27 0.01 -11.41 -0.24
N LYS A 28 -0.83 -11.78 0.73
CA LYS A 28 -1.89 -12.75 0.52
C LYS A 28 -3.12 -12.07 -0.04
N GLU A 29 -3.69 -12.68 -1.04
CA GLU A 29 -4.92 -12.25 -1.68
C GLU A 29 -6.12 -12.57 -0.77
N PHE A 30 -6.83 -11.56 -0.30
CA PHE A 30 -8.12 -11.74 0.38
C PHE A 30 -9.25 -11.68 -0.64
N GLY A 31 -10.00 -12.76 -0.72
CA GLY A 31 -11.30 -12.71 -1.36
C GLY A 31 -12.29 -11.94 -0.49
N ASN A 32 -13.14 -11.15 -1.12
CA ASN A 32 -14.27 -10.39 -0.58
C ASN A 32 -14.22 -10.06 0.92
N ILE A 33 -13.81 -8.86 1.27
CA ILE A 33 -14.14 -8.31 2.58
C ILE A 33 -15.64 -8.00 2.54
N SER A 34 -16.39 -8.62 3.44
CA SER A 34 -17.79 -8.31 3.68
C SER A 34 -17.92 -6.81 4.01
N GLU A 35 -18.94 -6.16 3.48
CA GLU A 35 -19.23 -4.74 3.73
C GLU A 35 -19.24 -4.40 5.24
N ASP A 36 -19.66 -5.33 6.10
CA ASP A 36 -19.64 -5.22 7.56
C ASP A 36 -18.26 -4.94 8.17
N LYS A 37 -17.16 -5.32 7.49
CA LYS A 37 -15.80 -5.04 7.97
C LYS A 37 -15.27 -3.69 7.49
N MET A 38 -15.82 -3.12 6.43
CA MET A 38 -15.42 -1.80 5.94
C MET A 38 -15.95 -0.66 6.82
N ASP A 39 -17.09 -0.85 7.49
CA ASP A 39 -17.68 0.17 8.37
C ASP A 39 -16.84 0.47 9.63
N SER A 40 -15.96 -0.44 10.03
CA SER A 40 -15.10 -0.27 11.21
C SER A 40 -13.62 0.04 10.87
N GLN A 41 -13.24 0.03 9.61
CA GLN A 41 -11.84 0.20 9.19
C GLN A 41 -11.66 1.47 8.36
N TRP A 42 -10.55 2.16 8.63
CA TRP A 42 -10.20 3.34 7.84
C TRP A 42 -9.70 2.95 6.45
N VAL A 43 -10.30 3.56 5.44
CA VAL A 43 -9.93 3.35 4.04
C VAL A 43 -9.28 4.62 3.51
N LEU A 44 -8.06 4.48 3.02
CA LEU A 44 -7.30 5.56 2.40
C LEU A 44 -7.20 5.34 0.90
N ASP A 45 -7.84 6.20 0.13
CA ASP A 45 -7.79 6.17 -1.33
C ASP A 45 -6.63 7.03 -1.83
N ILE A 46 -5.62 6.40 -2.41
CA ILE A 46 -4.42 7.07 -2.91
C ILE A 46 -4.44 7.36 -4.41
N ARG A 47 -5.57 7.09 -5.07
CA ARG A 47 -5.76 7.39 -6.49
C ARG A 47 -5.87 8.89 -6.72
N GLU A 48 -5.62 9.30 -7.96
CA GLU A 48 -5.85 10.68 -8.38
C GLU A 48 -7.31 11.09 -8.13
N TYR A 49 -7.54 12.38 -7.85
CA TYR A 49 -8.88 12.91 -7.56
C TYR A 49 -9.90 12.58 -8.63
N GLN A 50 -9.50 12.64 -9.90
CA GLN A 50 -10.40 12.34 -11.02
C GLN A 50 -10.83 10.88 -11.06
N ASP A 51 -9.93 9.96 -10.73
CA ASP A 51 -10.22 8.52 -10.70
C ASP A 51 -11.12 8.19 -9.50
N ALA A 52 -10.83 8.79 -8.36
CA ALA A 52 -11.66 8.65 -7.15
C ALA A 52 -13.07 9.21 -7.36
N LEU A 53 -13.23 10.33 -8.10
CA LEU A 53 -14.54 10.89 -8.42
C LEU A 53 -15.34 10.04 -9.41
N ARG A 54 -14.66 9.43 -10.38
CA ARG A 54 -15.31 8.54 -11.37
C ARG A 54 -15.82 7.25 -10.74
N ARG A 55 -15.10 6.73 -9.75
CA ARG A 55 -15.43 5.50 -9.03
C ARG A 55 -15.18 5.73 -7.55
N PRO A 56 -16.12 6.33 -6.82
CA PRO A 56 -15.95 6.58 -5.40
C PRO A 56 -15.85 5.26 -4.64
N SER A 57 -14.90 5.18 -3.74
CA SER A 57 -14.80 4.12 -2.76
C SER A 57 -15.63 4.47 -1.53
N ILE A 58 -16.37 3.51 -0.99
CA ILE A 58 -17.25 3.75 0.15
C ILE A 58 -16.41 4.15 1.37
N ALA A 59 -16.78 5.26 2.01
CA ALA A 59 -16.15 5.77 3.24
C ALA A 59 -14.62 6.01 3.17
N ALA A 60 -14.03 6.13 1.98
CA ALA A 60 -12.61 6.36 1.81
C ALA A 60 -12.25 7.84 1.89
N ILE A 61 -11.14 8.14 2.58
CA ILE A 61 -10.51 9.46 2.53
C ILE A 61 -9.56 9.49 1.34
N ASN A 62 -9.79 10.36 0.37
CA ASN A 62 -8.95 10.46 -0.81
C ASN A 62 -7.77 11.41 -0.56
N VAL A 63 -6.57 10.85 -0.58
CA VAL A 63 -5.29 11.60 -0.55
C VAL A 63 -4.38 11.01 -1.61
N PRO A 64 -4.30 11.61 -2.80
CA PRO A 64 -3.48 11.09 -3.88
C PRO A 64 -2.03 10.84 -3.46
N LEU A 65 -1.42 9.78 -4.02
CA LEU A 65 -0.07 9.34 -3.67
C LEU A 65 0.96 10.49 -3.74
N ALA A 66 0.82 11.39 -4.71
CA ALA A 66 1.70 12.56 -4.88
C ALA A 66 1.66 13.51 -3.66
N TYR A 67 0.51 13.61 -3.02
CA TYR A 67 0.30 14.47 -1.86
C TYR A 67 0.43 13.74 -0.52
N LEU A 68 0.44 12.42 -0.52
CA LEU A 68 0.45 11.59 0.69
C LEU A 68 1.59 11.96 1.65
N LYS A 69 2.77 12.28 1.12
CA LYS A 69 3.94 12.65 1.93
C LYS A 69 3.74 13.93 2.73
N ARG A 70 2.91 14.86 2.24
CA ARG A 70 2.68 16.18 2.84
C ARG A 70 1.37 16.27 3.61
N HIS A 71 0.35 15.55 3.17
CA HIS A 71 -1.03 15.74 3.60
C HIS A 71 -1.69 14.47 4.14
N TYR A 72 -0.90 13.47 4.59
CA TYR A 72 -1.52 12.31 5.22
C TYR A 72 -2.19 12.71 6.53
N PRO A 73 -3.42 12.23 6.79
CA PRO A 73 -4.14 12.55 8.02
C PRO A 73 -3.36 12.02 9.23
N LYS A 74 -2.99 12.89 10.17
CA LYS A 74 -2.21 12.50 11.36
C LYS A 74 -3.03 11.76 12.40
N GLU A 75 -4.34 11.86 12.33
CA GLU A 75 -5.30 11.26 13.26
C GLU A 75 -5.81 9.89 12.79
N MET A 76 -5.18 9.31 11.78
CA MET A 76 -5.53 7.98 11.31
C MET A 76 -5.23 6.91 12.35
N PRO A 77 -6.07 5.89 12.48
CA PRO A 77 -5.73 4.70 13.25
C PRO A 77 -4.48 4.03 12.66
N LYS A 78 -3.79 3.27 13.49
CA LYS A 78 -2.55 2.60 13.09
C LYS A 78 -2.75 1.56 11.99
N GLU A 79 -3.95 1.03 11.86
CA GLU A 79 -4.31 0.03 10.87
C GLU A 79 -5.28 0.63 9.85
N LEU A 80 -4.96 0.46 8.58
CA LEU A 80 -5.78 1.01 7.49
C LEU A 80 -5.75 0.14 6.23
N ILE A 81 -6.74 0.35 5.38
CA ILE A 81 -6.85 -0.28 4.06
C ILE A 81 -6.52 0.76 3.00
N LEU A 82 -5.81 0.36 1.95
CA LEU A 82 -5.51 1.22 0.81
C LEU A 82 -6.43 0.93 -0.38
N VAL A 83 -6.77 1.98 -1.12
CA VAL A 83 -7.36 1.88 -2.46
C VAL A 83 -6.39 2.52 -3.46
N ALA A 84 -6.02 1.80 -4.50
CA ALA A 84 -5.05 2.23 -5.49
C ALA A 84 -5.42 1.78 -6.90
N ASN A 85 -4.82 2.39 -7.92
CA ASN A 85 -4.98 1.97 -9.31
C ASN A 85 -4.13 0.74 -9.64
N ASP A 86 -2.94 0.65 -9.08
CA ASP A 86 -1.99 -0.41 -9.37
C ASP A 86 -1.13 -0.81 -8.15
N ARG A 87 -0.36 -1.90 -8.32
CA ARG A 87 0.53 -2.43 -7.28
C ARG A 87 1.72 -1.52 -6.96
N VAL A 88 2.16 -0.71 -7.91
CA VAL A 88 3.29 0.21 -7.70
C VAL A 88 2.87 1.30 -6.72
N GLU A 89 1.69 1.87 -6.92
CA GLU A 89 1.10 2.84 -5.98
C GLU A 89 0.96 2.25 -4.57
N VAL A 90 0.42 1.02 -4.47
CA VAL A 90 0.31 0.30 -3.19
C VAL A 90 1.67 0.17 -2.50
N ASN A 91 2.68 -0.33 -3.21
CA ASN A 91 4.01 -0.54 -2.64
C ASN A 91 4.66 0.75 -2.16
N LEU A 92 4.51 1.84 -2.92
CA LEU A 92 5.05 3.14 -2.55
C LEU A 92 4.35 3.71 -1.31
N ALA A 93 3.03 3.62 -1.27
CA ALA A 93 2.24 4.07 -0.13
C ALA A 93 2.52 3.24 1.13
N CYS A 94 2.57 1.90 1.01
CA CYS A 94 2.90 1.01 2.12
C CYS A 94 4.25 1.38 2.74
N ARG A 95 5.30 1.47 1.94
CA ARG A 95 6.64 1.85 2.43
C ARG A 95 6.66 3.20 3.15
N PHE A 96 5.90 4.16 2.64
CA PHE A 96 5.80 5.47 3.28
C PHE A 96 5.06 5.38 4.61
N LEU A 97 3.90 4.73 4.64
CA LEU A 97 3.06 4.61 5.82
C LEU A 97 3.73 3.79 6.93
N GLU A 98 4.39 2.69 6.59
CA GLU A 98 5.15 1.88 7.53
C GLU A 98 6.27 2.69 8.23
N ARG A 99 6.99 3.52 7.47
CA ARG A 99 8.00 4.43 8.05
C ARG A 99 7.40 5.46 9.03
N LYS A 100 6.11 5.73 8.91
CA LYS A 100 5.36 6.61 9.79
C LYS A 100 4.68 5.89 10.95
N GLY A 101 4.82 4.56 11.04
CA GLY A 101 4.27 3.72 12.09
C GLY A 101 2.83 3.26 11.87
N TYR A 102 2.33 3.35 10.63
CA TYR A 102 1.04 2.82 10.23
C TYR A 102 1.19 1.43 9.63
N ALA A 103 0.21 0.56 9.86
CA ALA A 103 0.13 -0.77 9.29
C ALA A 103 -0.96 -0.80 8.20
N VAL A 104 -0.58 -1.16 6.98
CA VAL A 104 -1.55 -1.42 5.92
C VAL A 104 -1.97 -2.87 6.03
N ILE A 105 -3.20 -3.10 6.49
CA ILE A 105 -3.75 -4.44 6.70
C ILE A 105 -4.31 -5.07 5.43
N GLY A 106 -4.55 -4.27 4.40
CA GLY A 106 -5.02 -4.75 3.11
C GLY A 106 -5.08 -3.64 2.09
N TYR A 107 -5.31 -4.00 0.85
CA TYR A 107 -5.53 -3.02 -0.22
C TYR A 107 -6.54 -3.53 -1.24
N GLN A 108 -7.20 -2.59 -1.89
CA GLN A 108 -8.12 -2.82 -2.99
C GLN A 108 -7.55 -2.15 -4.25
N MET A 109 -7.48 -2.89 -5.34
CA MET A 109 -7.15 -2.32 -6.63
C MET A 109 -8.41 -1.89 -7.38
N CYS A 110 -8.37 -0.67 -7.89
CA CYS A 110 -9.44 -0.09 -8.69
C CYS A 110 -8.83 0.57 -9.93
N PRO A 111 -8.40 -0.22 -10.93
CA PRO A 111 -7.73 0.29 -12.11
C PRO A 111 -8.58 1.31 -12.85
N ALA A 112 -7.97 2.42 -13.28
CA ALA A 112 -8.65 3.49 -14.02
C ALA A 112 -9.17 3.03 -15.39
N ASP A 113 -8.60 1.96 -15.94
CA ASP A 113 -8.78 1.51 -17.33
C ASP A 113 -9.93 0.51 -17.55
N LEU A 114 -10.69 0.15 -16.52
CA LEU A 114 -11.89 -0.67 -16.72
C LEU A 114 -12.99 0.20 -17.34
N ARG A 115 -13.30 -0.12 -18.59
CA ARG A 115 -14.25 0.59 -19.46
C ARG A 115 -15.58 0.87 -18.77
N LYS A 116 -16.12 2.04 -19.10
CA LYS A 116 -17.47 2.52 -18.75
C LYS A 116 -18.49 1.39 -18.57
N GLY A 117 -19.01 1.24 -17.36
CA GLY A 117 -20.23 0.45 -17.14
C GLY A 117 -20.30 -0.36 -15.86
N GLU A 118 -19.24 -0.55 -15.13
CA GLU A 118 -19.29 -1.31 -13.90
C GLU A 118 -19.20 -0.39 -12.69
N GLY A 119 -20.13 -0.60 -11.76
CA GLY A 119 -20.40 0.22 -10.58
C GLY A 119 -19.23 0.52 -9.66
N PRO A 120 -19.46 0.96 -8.42
CA PRO A 120 -18.42 1.31 -7.47
C PRO A 120 -17.39 0.18 -7.34
N CYS A 121 -16.19 0.47 -6.86
CA CYS A 121 -15.07 -0.48 -6.71
C CYS A 121 -15.41 -1.69 -5.82
N GLN A 122 -16.44 -2.43 -6.15
CA GLN A 122 -17.01 -3.48 -5.31
C GLN A 122 -16.42 -4.88 -5.54
N ASN A 123 -15.65 -5.10 -6.60
CA ASN A 123 -15.19 -6.44 -6.97
C ASN A 123 -13.70 -6.54 -7.27
N GLY A 124 -12.89 -5.66 -6.71
CA GLY A 124 -11.43 -5.84 -6.71
C GLY A 124 -11.00 -6.74 -5.56
N ALA A 125 -10.19 -7.74 -5.85
CA ALA A 125 -9.59 -8.57 -4.82
C ALA A 125 -8.89 -7.69 -3.77
N ILE A 126 -9.28 -7.86 -2.52
CA ILE A 126 -8.58 -7.24 -1.40
C ILE A 126 -7.37 -8.11 -1.07
N HIS A 127 -6.22 -7.52 -1.12
CA HIS A 127 -4.95 -8.20 -0.91
C HIS A 127 -4.43 -7.91 0.52
N GLU A 128 -3.85 -8.90 1.17
CA GLU A 128 -3.34 -8.85 2.55
C GLU A 128 -2.13 -7.92 2.77
N PRO A 129 -1.83 -7.64 4.06
CA PRO A 129 -0.99 -6.53 4.47
C PRO A 129 0.46 -6.64 4.05
N CYS A 130 1.07 -5.47 3.91
CA CYS A 130 2.51 -5.32 3.98
C CYS A 130 2.97 -5.68 5.40
N LYS A 131 3.38 -6.92 5.64
CA LYS A 131 4.08 -7.24 6.89
C LYS A 131 5.53 -6.79 6.74
N SER A 132 5.92 -5.78 7.51
CA SER A 132 7.32 -5.54 7.80
C SER A 132 7.82 -6.75 8.60
N THR A 133 8.71 -7.53 8.05
CA THR A 133 9.55 -8.41 8.86
C THR A 133 10.50 -7.52 9.65
N SER A 134 10.26 -7.45 10.94
CA SER A 134 11.25 -6.95 11.89
C SER A 134 12.51 -7.79 11.83
#